data_406e64ab9372c1dc6b0cdf5d8c32fe6c
#
_entry.id   406e64ab9372c1dc6b0cdf5d8c32fe6c
#
_cell.length_a   1.000
_cell.length_b   1.000
_cell.length_c   1.000
_cell.angle_alpha   90.00
_cell.angle_beta   90.00
_cell.angle_gamma   90.00
#
_symmetry.space_group_name_H-M   'P 1'
#
loop_
_entity.id
_entity.type
_entity.pdbx_description
1 polymer ?
#
loop_
_entity_poly.entity_id
_entity_poly.type
_entity_poly.pdbx_seq_one_letter_code
_entity_poly.pdbx_strand_id
1 'polypeptide(L)'
;DCDIITLHVPLTPEGDDKTFHLIDRDILSRIGRQKIIINTSRGEVVDNLALRETLKSGRLRGAALDVWEGEPAADPQLIDLADIATPHIAGYSVDGKANATVSSVRAVAAELGLPMNDWAPAELPQPAMPLIDLTGKGGAAPVELVAQAVKHTYPVEEDDLLFRNDRENFEYLRDNYRIRREFSSYRVRTNDREAEQILQELGFHIVK
;
A
#
# COMPACT_ATOMS: atom_id res chain seq x y z
N ASP A 1 18.18 -3.78 -13.64
CA ASP A 1 18.69 -2.56 -12.99
C ASP A 1 17.51 -1.71 -12.50
N CYS A 2 17.03 -1.97 -11.29
CA CYS A 2 16.01 -1.18 -10.59
C CYS A 2 16.46 -0.97 -9.16
N ASP A 3 16.02 0.10 -8.50
CA ASP A 3 16.35 0.39 -7.10
C ASP A 3 15.26 -0.11 -6.15
N ILE A 4 14.04 -0.23 -6.66
CA ILE A 4 12.87 -0.70 -5.92
C ILE A 4 12.26 -1.90 -6.63
N ILE A 5 12.00 -2.96 -5.88
CA ILE A 5 11.29 -4.16 -6.32
C ILE A 5 9.96 -4.18 -5.59
N THR A 6 8.86 -4.05 -6.32
CA THR A 6 7.51 -4.10 -5.76
C THR A 6 6.74 -5.32 -6.28
N LEU A 7 6.03 -6.01 -5.41
CA LEU A 7 5.39 -7.28 -5.68
C LEU A 7 3.87 -7.12 -5.72
N HIS A 8 3.25 -7.56 -6.84
CA HIS A 8 1.81 -7.43 -7.12
C HIS A 8 1.23 -8.70 -7.75
N VAL A 9 1.74 -9.85 -7.37
CA VAL A 9 1.34 -11.16 -7.91
C VAL A 9 0.39 -11.88 -6.95
N PRO A 10 -0.53 -12.74 -7.45
CA PRO A 10 -1.28 -13.65 -6.60
C PRO A 10 -0.33 -14.69 -5.99
N LEU A 11 -0.76 -15.33 -4.90
CA LEU A 11 -0.05 -16.49 -4.36
C LEU A 11 -0.45 -17.74 -5.15
N THR A 12 0.49 -18.30 -5.87
CA THR A 12 0.36 -19.58 -6.60
C THR A 12 1.41 -20.52 -6.03
N PRO A 13 0.98 -21.61 -5.32
CA PRO A 13 1.93 -22.47 -4.61
C PRO A 13 2.71 -23.40 -5.54
N GLU A 14 2.16 -23.79 -6.70
CA GLU A 14 2.69 -24.80 -7.60
C GLU A 14 2.45 -24.45 -9.08
N GLY A 15 3.09 -25.20 -9.99
CA GLY A 15 2.96 -25.06 -11.45
C GLY A 15 3.91 -24.04 -12.07
N ASP A 16 3.71 -23.79 -13.37
CA ASP A 16 4.61 -22.94 -14.17
C ASP A 16 4.58 -21.47 -13.71
N ASP A 17 3.44 -21.01 -13.18
CA ASP A 17 3.24 -19.66 -12.67
C ASP A 17 3.40 -19.58 -11.15
N LYS A 18 4.19 -20.46 -10.55
CA LYS A 18 4.45 -20.49 -9.11
C LYS A 18 5.01 -19.16 -8.63
N THR A 19 4.37 -18.58 -7.60
CA THR A 19 4.83 -17.34 -6.94
C THR A 19 5.20 -17.56 -5.47
N PHE A 20 4.93 -18.75 -4.91
CA PHE A 20 5.42 -19.09 -3.57
C PHE A 20 6.94 -19.04 -3.53
N HIS A 21 7.49 -18.22 -2.64
CA HIS A 21 8.92 -17.90 -2.56
C HIS A 21 9.52 -17.44 -3.91
N LEU A 22 8.74 -16.62 -4.66
CA LEU A 22 9.23 -15.98 -5.89
C LEU A 22 10.52 -15.21 -5.62
N ILE A 23 10.58 -14.52 -4.49
CA ILE A 23 11.79 -13.90 -3.96
C ILE A 23 12.36 -14.82 -2.86
N ASP A 24 13.11 -15.80 -3.30
CA ASP A 24 13.73 -16.80 -2.44
C ASP A 24 15.12 -16.38 -1.92
N ARG A 25 15.73 -17.25 -1.13
CA ARG A 25 17.10 -17.07 -0.58
C ARG A 25 18.13 -16.85 -1.67
N ASP A 26 18.03 -17.51 -2.81
CA ASP A 26 19.00 -17.40 -3.89
C ASP A 26 18.90 -16.02 -4.57
N ILE A 27 17.70 -15.56 -4.88
CA ILE A 27 17.47 -14.21 -5.39
C ILE A 27 17.94 -13.16 -4.38
N LEU A 28 17.57 -13.29 -3.09
CA LEU A 28 17.98 -12.37 -2.03
C LEU A 28 19.50 -12.32 -1.84
N SER A 29 20.19 -13.44 -2.10
CA SER A 29 21.65 -13.47 -2.03
C SER A 29 22.34 -12.66 -3.14
N ARG A 30 21.67 -12.49 -4.27
CA ARG A 30 22.14 -11.77 -5.47
C ARG A 30 21.64 -10.34 -5.57
N ILE A 31 20.63 -9.96 -4.76
CA ILE A 31 20.12 -8.60 -4.70
C ILE A 31 21.23 -7.65 -4.20
N GLY A 32 21.41 -6.53 -4.90
CA GLY A 32 22.39 -5.52 -4.54
C GLY A 32 21.98 -4.71 -3.28
N ARG A 33 22.98 -4.26 -2.52
CA ARG A 33 22.81 -3.55 -1.23
C ARG A 33 21.96 -2.26 -1.27
N GLN A 34 21.74 -1.70 -2.46
CA GLN A 34 20.98 -0.46 -2.62
C GLN A 34 19.50 -0.68 -2.96
N LYS A 35 19.03 -1.94 -2.93
CA LYS A 35 17.66 -2.26 -3.31
C LYS A 35 16.73 -2.21 -2.12
N ILE A 36 15.46 -1.83 -2.42
CA ILE A 36 14.33 -1.86 -1.48
C ILE A 36 13.31 -2.87 -2.01
N ILE A 37 12.77 -3.71 -1.13
CA ILE A 37 11.66 -4.61 -1.45
C ILE A 37 10.37 -4.03 -0.85
N ILE A 38 9.30 -3.98 -1.67
CA ILE A 38 7.95 -3.63 -1.22
C ILE A 38 7.05 -4.83 -1.50
N ASN A 39 6.47 -5.41 -0.44
CA ASN A 39 5.50 -6.49 -0.58
C ASN A 39 4.15 -6.10 0.04
N THR A 40 3.17 -5.88 -0.84
CA THR A 40 1.76 -5.62 -0.50
C THR A 40 0.84 -6.64 -1.17
N SER A 41 1.38 -7.80 -1.58
CA SER A 41 0.63 -8.86 -2.27
C SER A 41 0.26 -10.00 -1.34
N ARG A 42 1.18 -10.94 -1.09
CA ARG A 42 1.04 -12.05 -0.12
C ARG A 42 2.39 -12.30 0.55
N GLY A 43 2.37 -12.65 1.83
CA GLY A 43 3.59 -12.88 2.62
C GLY A 43 4.51 -13.92 2.01
N GLU A 44 3.94 -15.05 1.62
CA GLU A 44 4.62 -16.22 1.08
C GLU A 44 5.23 -16.01 -0.33
N VAL A 45 5.01 -14.86 -0.96
CA VAL A 45 5.70 -14.50 -2.21
C VAL A 45 7.19 -14.24 -1.96
N VAL A 46 7.54 -13.87 -0.74
CA VAL A 46 8.93 -13.67 -0.29
C VAL A 46 9.23 -14.67 0.82
N ASP A 47 10.36 -15.39 0.74
CA ASP A 47 10.90 -16.17 1.86
C ASP A 47 11.23 -15.21 3.02
N ASN A 48 10.34 -15.11 4.00
CA ASN A 48 10.42 -14.14 5.11
C ASN A 48 11.63 -14.41 6.00
N LEU A 49 12.02 -15.69 6.17
CA LEU A 49 13.22 -16.04 6.92
C LEU A 49 14.48 -15.55 6.20
N ALA A 50 14.58 -15.79 4.91
CA ALA A 50 15.71 -15.34 4.11
C ALA A 50 15.75 -13.81 4.00
N LEU A 51 14.61 -13.13 3.88
CA LEU A 51 14.52 -11.68 3.88
C LEU A 51 15.02 -11.10 5.21
N ARG A 52 14.60 -11.65 6.34
CA ARG A 52 15.07 -11.26 7.68
C ARG A 52 16.59 -11.35 7.80
N GLU A 53 17.18 -12.46 7.37
CA GLU A 53 18.64 -12.65 7.39
C GLU A 53 19.36 -11.66 6.46
N THR A 54 18.76 -11.35 5.31
CA THR A 54 19.31 -10.42 4.33
C THR A 54 19.31 -8.98 4.86
N LEU A 55 18.20 -8.54 5.48
CA LEU A 55 18.10 -7.24 6.14
C LEU A 55 19.09 -7.13 7.30
N LYS A 56 19.13 -8.14 8.18
CA LYS A 56 20.04 -8.18 9.35
C LYS A 56 21.51 -8.09 8.95
N SER A 57 21.88 -8.63 7.80
CA SER A 57 23.27 -8.58 7.30
C SER A 57 23.61 -7.28 6.55
N GLY A 58 22.66 -6.36 6.36
CA GLY A 58 22.83 -5.12 5.59
C GLY A 58 23.05 -5.33 4.09
N ARG A 59 22.64 -6.49 3.56
CA ARG A 59 22.72 -6.82 2.12
C ARG A 59 21.56 -6.25 1.31
N LEU A 60 20.53 -5.77 1.97
CA LEU A 60 19.42 -5.04 1.38
C LEU A 60 19.34 -3.67 2.06
N ARG A 61 18.99 -2.63 1.31
CA ARG A 61 18.83 -1.28 1.87
C ARG A 61 17.66 -1.20 2.84
N GLY A 62 16.53 -1.87 2.49
CA GLY A 62 15.35 -1.84 3.32
C GLY A 62 14.18 -2.63 2.74
N ALA A 63 13.10 -2.72 3.50
CA ALA A 63 11.86 -3.34 3.09
C ALA A 63 10.63 -2.61 3.65
N ALA A 64 9.56 -2.52 2.84
CA ALA A 64 8.23 -2.12 3.27
C ALA A 64 7.28 -3.32 3.09
N LEU A 65 6.71 -3.81 4.17
CA LEU A 65 5.94 -5.04 4.22
C LEU A 65 4.56 -4.80 4.80
N ASP A 66 3.54 -5.15 4.02
CA ASP A 66 2.14 -5.15 4.47
C ASP A 66 1.62 -6.57 4.73
N VAL A 67 2.32 -7.58 4.22
CA VAL A 67 1.92 -8.98 4.25
C VAL A 67 3.07 -9.86 4.74
N TRP A 68 2.73 -10.96 5.44
CA TRP A 68 3.67 -11.77 6.20
C TRP A 68 3.41 -13.26 6.02
N GLU A 69 4.46 -14.07 6.05
CA GLU A 69 4.26 -15.51 6.21
C GLU A 69 3.71 -15.81 7.62
N GLY A 70 2.74 -16.71 7.67
CA GLY A 70 2.16 -17.17 8.94
C GLY A 70 1.20 -16.19 9.61
N GLU A 71 0.64 -15.20 8.88
CA GLU A 71 -0.41 -14.33 9.40
C GLU A 71 -1.50 -15.12 10.15
N PRO A 72 -1.98 -14.65 11.30
CA PRO A 72 -1.69 -13.36 11.93
C PRO A 72 -0.41 -13.33 12.78
N ALA A 73 0.30 -14.45 12.95
CA ALA A 73 1.50 -14.60 13.76
C ALA A 73 2.79 -14.23 12.97
N ALA A 74 2.85 -13.00 12.48
CA ALA A 74 4.00 -12.50 11.73
C ALA A 74 5.30 -12.51 12.58
N ASP A 75 6.45 -12.76 11.92
CA ASP A 75 7.76 -12.81 12.59
C ASP A 75 8.11 -11.44 13.19
N PRO A 76 8.18 -11.33 14.54
CA PRO A 76 8.47 -10.07 15.21
C PRO A 76 9.85 -9.50 14.87
N GLN A 77 10.83 -10.36 14.58
CA GLN A 77 12.17 -9.88 14.19
C GLN A 77 12.17 -9.28 12.78
N LEU A 78 11.35 -9.81 11.88
CA LEU A 78 11.22 -9.23 10.55
C LEU A 78 10.44 -7.90 10.61
N ILE A 79 9.40 -7.80 11.44
CA ILE A 79 8.68 -6.55 11.70
C ILE A 79 9.65 -5.48 12.20
N ASP A 80 10.54 -5.82 13.14
CA ASP A 80 11.53 -4.87 13.69
C ASP A 80 12.58 -4.41 12.69
N LEU A 81 12.90 -5.22 11.68
CA LEU A 81 13.89 -4.93 10.65
C LEU A 81 13.32 -4.19 9.42
N ALA A 82 12.02 -4.29 9.18
CA ALA A 82 11.38 -3.59 8.07
C ALA A 82 11.36 -2.07 8.33
N ASP A 83 11.52 -1.26 7.27
CA ASP A 83 11.40 0.21 7.36
C ASP A 83 9.94 0.63 7.59
N ILE A 84 9.00 -0.09 6.97
CA ILE A 84 7.56 0.05 7.16
C ILE A 84 6.97 -1.35 7.32
N ALA A 85 6.17 -1.53 8.37
CA ALA A 85 5.45 -2.76 8.69
C ALA A 85 3.98 -2.45 8.96
N THR A 86 3.06 -3.06 8.20
CA THR A 86 1.62 -2.85 8.38
C THR A 86 0.87 -4.19 8.42
N PRO A 87 -0.31 -4.28 9.06
CA PRO A 87 -1.00 -5.54 9.30
C PRO A 87 -1.96 -5.90 8.15
N HIS A 88 -1.47 -6.03 6.92
CA HIS A 88 -2.22 -6.41 5.72
C HIS A 88 -3.41 -5.49 5.43
N ILE A 89 -3.14 -4.19 5.34
CA ILE A 89 -4.13 -3.12 5.16
C ILE A 89 -3.95 -2.30 3.89
N ALA A 90 -2.99 -2.64 3.03
CA ALA A 90 -2.71 -1.87 1.81
C ALA A 90 -3.95 -1.70 0.92
N GLY A 91 -4.78 -2.73 0.80
CA GLY A 91 -6.06 -2.71 0.08
C GLY A 91 -7.28 -2.21 0.88
N TYR A 92 -7.11 -1.70 2.09
CA TYR A 92 -8.20 -1.41 3.02
C TYR A 92 -8.80 -0.01 2.90
N SER A 93 -8.53 0.73 1.82
CA SER A 93 -9.27 1.96 1.56
C SER A 93 -10.78 1.67 1.35
N VAL A 94 -11.61 2.63 1.70
CA VAL A 94 -13.06 2.56 1.44
C VAL A 94 -13.32 2.40 -0.05
N ASP A 95 -12.57 3.13 -0.87
CA ASP A 95 -12.65 3.06 -2.33
C ASP A 95 -12.26 1.68 -2.87
N GLY A 96 -11.19 1.08 -2.36
CA GLY A 96 -10.75 -0.27 -2.74
C GLY A 96 -11.80 -1.32 -2.43
N LYS A 97 -12.36 -1.30 -1.19
CA LYS A 97 -13.43 -2.20 -0.77
C LYS A 97 -14.71 -2.01 -1.60
N ALA A 98 -15.10 -0.74 -1.84
CA ALA A 98 -16.26 -0.42 -2.67
C ALA A 98 -16.08 -0.90 -4.11
N ASN A 99 -14.91 -0.66 -4.72
CA ASN A 99 -14.60 -1.08 -6.08
C ASN A 99 -14.62 -2.60 -6.24
N ALA A 100 -14.12 -3.34 -5.26
CA ALA A 100 -14.20 -4.81 -5.26
C ALA A 100 -15.65 -5.30 -5.25
N THR A 101 -16.49 -4.69 -4.41
CA THR A 101 -17.94 -4.99 -4.36
C THR A 101 -18.63 -4.62 -5.66
N VAL A 102 -18.36 -3.42 -6.21
CA VAL A 102 -18.92 -2.96 -7.50
C VAL A 102 -18.58 -3.93 -8.62
N SER A 103 -17.32 -4.33 -8.72
CA SER A 103 -16.87 -5.28 -9.75
C SER A 103 -17.57 -6.61 -9.63
N SER A 104 -17.73 -7.14 -8.42
CA SER A 104 -18.43 -8.41 -8.17
C SER A 104 -19.92 -8.32 -8.52
N VAL A 105 -20.61 -7.25 -8.10
CA VAL A 105 -22.04 -7.04 -8.41
C VAL A 105 -22.24 -6.94 -9.91
N ARG A 106 -21.43 -6.16 -10.61
CA ARG A 106 -21.53 -5.98 -12.07
C ARG A 106 -21.26 -7.27 -12.83
N ALA A 107 -20.27 -8.06 -12.41
CA ALA A 107 -19.97 -9.36 -13.02
C ALA A 107 -21.16 -10.34 -12.89
N VAL A 108 -21.72 -10.45 -11.70
CA VAL A 108 -22.91 -11.29 -11.45
C VAL A 108 -24.13 -10.78 -12.22
N ALA A 109 -24.34 -9.46 -12.25
CA ALA A 109 -25.44 -8.84 -13.01
C ALA A 109 -25.34 -9.15 -14.51
N ALA A 110 -24.14 -9.03 -15.08
CA ALA A 110 -23.91 -9.35 -16.48
C ALA A 110 -24.19 -10.83 -16.80
N GLU A 111 -23.72 -11.75 -15.95
CA GLU A 111 -23.92 -13.18 -16.11
C GLU A 111 -25.41 -13.58 -16.03
N LEU A 112 -26.15 -12.95 -15.12
CA LEU A 112 -27.57 -13.26 -14.89
C LEU A 112 -28.54 -12.37 -15.68
N GLY A 113 -28.05 -11.46 -16.54
CA GLY A 113 -28.88 -10.52 -17.31
C GLY A 113 -29.67 -9.53 -16.44
N LEU A 114 -29.15 -9.15 -15.27
CA LEU A 114 -29.81 -8.22 -14.36
C LEU A 114 -29.49 -6.76 -14.75
N PRO A 115 -30.44 -5.80 -14.55
CA PRO A 115 -30.24 -4.40 -14.91
C PRO A 115 -29.40 -3.66 -13.85
N MET A 116 -28.22 -4.19 -13.51
CA MET A 116 -27.31 -3.65 -12.48
C MET A 116 -25.87 -3.48 -12.99
N ASN A 117 -25.67 -3.40 -14.30
CA ASN A 117 -24.33 -3.28 -14.89
C ASN A 117 -23.62 -1.97 -14.49
N ASP A 118 -24.37 -0.93 -14.16
CA ASP A 118 -23.84 0.38 -13.71
C ASP A 118 -23.98 0.59 -12.19
N TRP A 119 -24.30 -0.47 -11.46
CA TRP A 119 -24.47 -0.35 -10.01
C TRP A 119 -23.19 0.18 -9.34
N ALA A 120 -23.38 1.13 -8.43
CA ALA A 120 -22.36 1.65 -7.53
C ALA A 120 -23.01 2.08 -6.21
N PRO A 121 -22.28 2.13 -5.10
CA PRO A 121 -22.81 2.66 -3.84
C PRO A 121 -23.22 4.12 -4.01
N ALA A 122 -24.36 4.52 -3.42
CA ALA A 122 -24.88 5.88 -3.53
C ALA A 122 -23.95 6.92 -2.89
N GLU A 123 -23.35 6.56 -1.76
CA GLU A 123 -22.43 7.43 -1.04
C GLU A 123 -21.29 6.61 -0.41
N LEU A 124 -20.12 7.23 -0.32
CA LEU A 124 -18.99 6.75 0.45
C LEU A 124 -18.61 7.79 1.50
N PRO A 125 -18.17 7.39 2.71
CA PRO A 125 -17.78 8.32 3.75
C PRO A 125 -16.68 9.27 3.26
N GLN A 126 -16.81 10.55 3.57
CA GLN A 126 -15.83 11.56 3.18
C GLN A 126 -14.60 11.52 4.09
N PRO A 127 -13.40 11.87 3.61
CA PRO A 127 -12.24 12.05 4.48
C PRO A 127 -12.47 13.22 5.44
N ALA A 128 -11.88 13.13 6.63
CA ALA A 128 -12.05 14.17 7.67
C ALA A 128 -11.55 15.54 7.22
N MET A 129 -10.48 15.59 6.44
CA MET A 129 -9.89 16.82 5.90
C MET A 129 -9.68 16.68 4.39
N PRO A 130 -10.72 16.89 3.57
CA PRO A 130 -10.67 16.66 2.12
C PRO A 130 -9.90 17.72 1.34
N LEU A 131 -9.58 18.87 1.95
CA LEU A 131 -8.79 19.95 1.32
C LEU A 131 -7.39 19.97 1.90
N ILE A 132 -6.41 19.91 1.00
CA ILE A 132 -4.98 19.99 1.30
C ILE A 132 -4.46 21.31 0.73
N ASP A 133 -4.08 22.24 1.61
CA ASP A 133 -3.56 23.56 1.20
C ASP A 133 -2.02 23.59 1.31
N LEU A 134 -1.36 23.65 0.17
CA LEU A 134 0.09 23.71 0.04
C LEU A 134 0.59 25.11 -0.41
N THR A 135 -0.30 26.10 -0.52
CA THR A 135 0.06 27.44 -1.04
C THR A 135 1.06 28.19 -0.15
N GLY A 136 1.03 27.92 1.17
CA GLY A 136 1.94 28.55 2.15
C GLY A 136 3.35 27.92 2.22
N LYS A 137 3.66 26.94 1.37
CA LYS A 137 4.92 26.18 1.38
C LYS A 137 5.96 26.69 0.38
N GLY A 138 6.05 28.01 0.22
CA GLY A 138 7.02 28.62 -0.70
C GLY A 138 8.46 28.15 -0.47
N GLY A 139 9.15 27.77 -1.56
CA GLY A 139 10.52 27.26 -1.53
C GLY A 139 10.69 25.75 -1.32
N ALA A 140 9.60 25.00 -1.08
CA ALA A 140 9.64 23.53 -1.10
C ALA A 140 9.79 23.02 -2.54
N ALA A 141 10.56 21.95 -2.73
CA ALA A 141 10.64 21.30 -4.04
C ALA A 141 9.30 20.63 -4.43
N PRO A 142 8.96 20.53 -5.74
CA PRO A 142 7.72 19.91 -6.17
C PRO A 142 7.47 18.53 -5.57
N VAL A 143 8.51 17.70 -5.50
CA VAL A 143 8.44 16.35 -4.90
C VAL A 143 8.09 16.38 -3.42
N GLU A 144 8.52 17.40 -2.67
CA GLU A 144 8.19 17.58 -1.25
C GLU A 144 6.72 17.96 -1.06
N LEU A 145 6.18 18.80 -1.96
CA LEU A 145 4.76 19.16 -1.96
C LEU A 145 3.90 17.93 -2.26
N VAL A 146 4.29 17.14 -3.25
CA VAL A 146 3.62 15.86 -3.58
C VAL A 146 3.66 14.90 -2.39
N ALA A 147 4.82 14.72 -1.77
CA ALA A 147 4.97 13.86 -0.60
C ALA A 147 4.08 14.32 0.57
N GLN A 148 3.95 15.63 0.81
CA GLN A 148 3.06 16.17 1.83
C GLN A 148 1.59 15.84 1.53
N ALA A 149 1.15 15.98 0.27
CA ALA A 149 -0.20 15.62 -0.12
C ALA A 149 -0.47 14.13 0.08
N VAL A 150 0.43 13.26 -0.36
CA VAL A 150 0.33 11.80 -0.18
C VAL A 150 0.26 11.44 1.31
N LYS A 151 1.16 11.96 2.12
CA LYS A 151 1.18 11.72 3.58
C LYS A 151 -0.06 12.23 4.30
N HIS A 152 -0.66 13.33 3.83
CA HIS A 152 -1.94 13.80 4.37
C HIS A 152 -3.06 12.80 4.16
N THR A 153 -3.10 12.11 3.01
CA THR A 153 -4.13 11.12 2.71
C THR A 153 -3.86 9.78 3.36
N TYR A 154 -2.58 9.42 3.49
CA TYR A 154 -2.15 8.13 4.04
C TYR A 154 -0.86 8.29 4.87
N PRO A 155 -0.97 8.65 6.14
CA PRO A 155 0.17 8.67 7.06
C PRO A 155 0.53 7.24 7.47
N VAL A 156 1.19 6.48 6.58
CA VAL A 156 1.55 5.06 6.77
C VAL A 156 2.42 4.83 8.00
N GLU A 157 3.20 5.83 8.40
CA GLU A 157 4.03 5.79 9.60
C GLU A 157 3.20 5.63 10.89
N GLU A 158 1.94 6.12 10.91
CA GLU A 158 1.03 5.92 12.04
C GLU A 158 0.56 4.46 12.11
N ASP A 159 0.26 3.84 10.97
CA ASP A 159 -0.15 2.45 10.89
C ASP A 159 1.00 1.51 11.26
N ASP A 160 2.22 1.82 10.81
CA ASP A 160 3.45 1.13 11.20
C ASP A 160 3.66 1.17 12.71
N LEU A 161 3.53 2.36 13.31
CA LEU A 161 3.69 2.53 14.76
C LEU A 161 2.62 1.77 15.54
N LEU A 162 1.36 1.83 15.11
CA LEU A 162 0.27 1.08 15.73
C LEU A 162 0.54 -0.42 15.68
N PHE A 163 0.92 -0.95 14.53
CA PHE A 163 1.20 -2.37 14.38
C PHE A 163 2.39 -2.82 15.23
N ARG A 164 3.49 -2.06 15.26
CA ARG A 164 4.66 -2.40 16.09
C ARG A 164 4.34 -2.42 17.59
N ASN A 165 3.45 -1.55 18.04
CA ASN A 165 3.05 -1.47 19.45
C ASN A 165 2.03 -2.52 19.85
N ASP A 166 1.29 -3.10 18.90
CA ASP A 166 0.16 -4.01 19.18
C ASP A 166 0.11 -5.19 18.19
N ARG A 167 1.26 -5.85 17.97
CA ARG A 167 1.44 -6.95 16.99
C ARG A 167 0.53 -8.14 17.25
N GLU A 168 0.21 -8.39 18.54
CA GLU A 168 -0.61 -9.53 18.94
C GLU A 168 -2.06 -9.38 18.52
N ASN A 169 -2.50 -8.15 18.26
CA ASN A 169 -3.85 -7.81 17.82
C ASN A 169 -3.93 -7.57 16.29
N PHE A 170 -3.13 -8.29 15.49
CA PHE A 170 -3.06 -8.18 14.04
C PHE A 170 -4.43 -8.13 13.36
N GLU A 171 -5.31 -9.12 13.66
CA GLU A 171 -6.65 -9.18 13.09
C GLU A 171 -7.53 -8.02 13.53
N TYR A 172 -7.44 -7.64 14.80
CA TYR A 172 -8.19 -6.49 15.33
C TYR A 172 -7.82 -5.18 14.61
N LEU A 173 -6.53 -4.94 14.37
CA LEU A 173 -6.05 -3.75 13.67
C LEU A 173 -6.57 -3.70 12.22
N ARG A 174 -6.67 -4.85 11.55
CA ARG A 174 -7.26 -4.96 10.20
C ARG A 174 -8.76 -4.73 10.20
N ASP A 175 -9.48 -5.41 11.08
CA ASP A 175 -10.95 -5.40 11.11
C ASP A 175 -11.50 -4.04 11.54
N ASN A 176 -10.77 -3.32 12.38
CA ASN A 176 -11.12 -2.00 12.87
C ASN A 176 -10.33 -0.87 12.17
N TYR A 177 -9.80 -1.15 10.98
CA TYR A 177 -9.00 -0.17 10.26
C TYR A 177 -9.80 1.11 9.97
N ARG A 178 -9.15 2.25 10.19
CA ARG A 178 -9.74 3.58 10.02
C ARG A 178 -10.28 3.83 8.61
N ILE A 179 -11.17 4.82 8.48
CA ILE A 179 -11.63 5.30 7.18
C ILE A 179 -10.45 5.96 6.47
N ARG A 180 -9.96 5.31 5.41
CA ARG A 180 -8.99 5.86 4.47
C ARG A 180 -9.63 5.96 3.09
N ARG A 181 -9.44 7.10 2.43
CA ARG A 181 -9.93 7.34 1.07
C ARG A 181 -8.75 7.43 0.10
N GLU A 182 -9.00 7.11 -1.17
CA GLU A 182 -8.01 7.28 -2.23
C GLU A 182 -7.86 8.75 -2.65
N PHE A 183 -6.81 9.08 -3.39
CA PHE A 183 -6.43 10.44 -3.77
C PHE A 183 -7.55 11.22 -4.47
N SER A 184 -8.40 10.53 -5.24
CA SER A 184 -9.57 11.11 -5.91
C SER A 184 -10.63 11.70 -4.97
N SER A 185 -10.55 11.42 -3.68
CA SER A 185 -11.43 12.00 -2.66
C SER A 185 -10.90 13.31 -2.07
N TYR A 186 -9.71 13.75 -2.49
CA TYR A 186 -9.05 14.93 -1.94
C TYR A 186 -8.89 16.03 -3.00
N ARG A 187 -8.98 17.27 -2.51
CA ARG A 187 -8.74 18.48 -3.30
C ARG A 187 -7.44 19.11 -2.81
N VAL A 188 -6.57 19.47 -3.74
CA VAL A 188 -5.28 20.08 -3.40
C VAL A 188 -5.20 21.48 -3.99
N ARG A 189 -4.71 22.43 -3.20
CA ARG A 189 -4.37 23.77 -3.62
C ARG A 189 -2.87 23.95 -3.57
N THR A 190 -2.26 24.35 -4.67
CA THR A 190 -0.83 24.64 -4.77
C THR A 190 -0.58 25.74 -5.78
N ASN A 191 0.51 26.50 -5.60
CA ASN A 191 0.99 27.51 -6.55
C ASN A 191 2.11 26.95 -7.46
N ASP A 192 2.54 25.71 -7.24
CA ASP A 192 3.62 25.08 -8.00
C ASP A 192 3.03 24.22 -9.14
N ARG A 193 3.39 24.58 -10.39
CA ARG A 193 2.83 23.93 -11.59
C ARG A 193 3.33 22.49 -11.78
N GLU A 194 4.56 22.20 -11.38
CA GLU A 194 5.12 20.86 -11.52
C GLU A 194 4.46 19.91 -10.50
N ALA A 195 4.34 20.36 -9.25
CA ALA A 195 3.60 19.61 -8.23
C ALA A 195 2.12 19.43 -8.63
N GLU A 196 1.47 20.46 -9.21
CA GLU A 196 0.09 20.37 -9.71
C GLU A 196 -0.06 19.24 -10.74
N GLN A 197 0.84 19.19 -11.74
CA GLN A 197 0.81 18.16 -12.76
C GLN A 197 0.97 16.74 -12.17
N ILE A 198 1.97 16.54 -11.32
CA ILE A 198 2.21 15.24 -10.67
C ILE A 198 1.00 14.82 -9.82
N LEU A 199 0.42 15.75 -9.05
CA LEU A 199 -0.74 15.47 -8.21
C LEU A 199 -1.98 15.10 -9.05
N GLN A 200 -2.19 15.75 -10.20
CA GLN A 200 -3.25 15.38 -11.15
C GLN A 200 -3.04 13.96 -11.71
N GLU A 201 -1.82 13.62 -12.10
CA GLU A 201 -1.46 12.28 -12.59
C GLU A 201 -1.66 11.20 -11.52
N LEU A 202 -1.46 11.53 -10.24
CA LEU A 202 -1.75 10.66 -9.10
C LEU A 202 -3.26 10.55 -8.79
N GLY A 203 -4.11 11.38 -9.40
CA GLY A 203 -5.56 11.34 -9.24
C GLY A 203 -6.15 12.33 -8.22
N PHE A 204 -5.36 13.27 -7.72
CA PHE A 204 -5.89 14.37 -6.88
C PHE A 204 -6.71 15.37 -7.70
N HIS A 205 -7.71 16.00 -7.09
CA HIS A 205 -8.43 17.11 -7.69
C HIS A 205 -7.75 18.44 -7.35
N ILE A 206 -7.23 19.13 -8.35
CA ILE A 206 -6.63 20.45 -8.15
C ILE A 206 -7.72 21.52 -8.08
N VAL A 207 -7.60 22.42 -7.11
CA VAL A 207 -8.49 23.59 -6.92
C VAL A 207 -7.67 24.87 -6.79
N LYS A 208 -8.27 25.99 -7.24
CA LYS A 208 -7.62 27.32 -7.19
C LYS A 208 -7.80 27.97 -5.83
#